data_0ab43d4aa1bcc0dd996af8825e591a87
#
_entry.id   0ab43d4aa1bcc0dd996af8825e591a87
#
_cell.length_a   1.000
_cell.length_b   1.000
_cell.length_c   1.000
_cell.angle_alpha   90.00
_cell.angle_beta   90.00
_cell.angle_gamma   90.00
#
_symmetry.space_group_name_H-M   'P 1'
#
loop_
_entity.id
_entity.type
_entity.pdbx_description
1 polymer ?
#
loop_
_entity_poly.entity_id
_entity_poly.type
_entity_poly.pdbx_seq_one_letter_code
_entity_poly.pdbx_strand_id
1 'polypeptide(L)'
;MRKPVPWVALATFAVVQGVLACWWAAFHPGLFSRDSVLYLSHTMVGPWVSDHSALYDALVWLSFTRTGDLGAVTLGQTTAMAAALTYLAQSLKAIGAPRLLTTVVAMLLPFAPTVGAFTVTLWKDVPFTVCAVAIAGVCARMAARRAVTVPLLVSLGVLMTLLGLFRANGFLVVGVAVLVLLTVVASGRLRLLLTGVLAAGLPLLLTNVVLPHAGIQAPSKTYVYHTAFGDIAVAYRERPDLFTDRDRALMEAVAPLSRWYEGGTCYTINPLIWRRDFSWPQADAHASELLDLWKRLLFADPKVVVDARLCRGAIAWRPVQDEWAVGGQTYRFSRRPNADTYVGPTKVPDFPGRSVFSLRPLSPELNRVADPWLTNALAPQYDWVLWRGAAWAYLAYLAVALGALALRNRWVAGVAAVVAGQQLAVLANISAQDFRYMAAPIVIGAMLVPLLLGALVRPPLALVRRLTSRPRPSGDDDRPAQPPPEPQRGGPDADADREGTDTAEARPTEQTQQPPHVSDRRALGEDDQ
;
A
#
# COMPACT_ATOMS: atom_id res chain seq x y z
N MET A 1 16.07 -23.79 -14.65
CA MET A 1 15.92 -22.32 -14.65
C MET A 1 17.31 -21.68 -14.62
N ARG A 2 17.68 -20.89 -15.65
CA ARG A 2 18.96 -20.14 -15.63
C ARG A 2 18.90 -19.12 -14.50
N LYS A 3 19.91 -19.10 -13.62
CA LYS A 3 20.04 -18.06 -12.58
C LYS A 3 20.03 -16.71 -13.26
N PRO A 4 19.26 -15.71 -12.78
CA PRO A 4 19.30 -14.37 -13.36
C PRO A 4 20.75 -13.86 -13.29
N VAL A 5 21.23 -13.27 -14.39
CA VAL A 5 22.57 -12.71 -14.44
C VAL A 5 22.61 -11.56 -13.45
N PRO A 6 23.42 -11.59 -12.39
CA PRO A 6 23.42 -10.55 -11.35
C PRO A 6 23.70 -9.15 -11.90
N TRP A 7 24.48 -9.06 -12.98
CA TRP A 7 24.83 -7.81 -13.65
C TRP A 7 23.63 -7.04 -14.23
N VAL A 8 22.61 -7.75 -14.77
CA VAL A 8 21.40 -7.09 -15.30
C VAL A 8 20.60 -6.44 -14.16
N ALA A 9 20.55 -7.06 -13.00
CA ALA A 9 19.89 -6.47 -11.84
C ALA A 9 20.67 -5.24 -11.34
N LEU A 10 21.98 -5.34 -11.23
CA LEU A 10 22.84 -4.23 -10.82
C LEU A 10 22.76 -3.06 -11.80
N ALA A 11 22.85 -3.33 -13.11
CA ALA A 11 22.71 -2.30 -14.15
C ALA A 11 21.31 -1.64 -14.11
N THR A 12 20.23 -2.44 -13.90
CA THR A 12 18.88 -1.88 -13.74
C THR A 12 18.82 -0.94 -12.54
N PHE A 13 19.34 -1.38 -11.38
CA PHE A 13 19.40 -0.55 -10.18
C PHE A 13 20.21 0.73 -10.42
N ALA A 14 21.40 0.62 -11.00
CA ALA A 14 22.28 1.77 -11.24
C ALA A 14 21.63 2.83 -12.16
N VAL A 15 20.95 2.40 -13.23
CA VAL A 15 20.23 3.32 -14.12
C VAL A 15 19.05 3.97 -13.41
N VAL A 16 18.20 3.19 -12.74
CA VAL A 16 17.05 3.71 -11.99
C VAL A 16 17.51 4.69 -10.92
N GLN A 17 18.54 4.31 -10.14
CA GLN A 17 19.10 5.19 -9.10
C GLN A 17 19.73 6.44 -9.71
N GLY A 18 20.42 6.33 -10.84
CA GLY A 18 21.00 7.47 -11.54
C GLY A 18 19.94 8.50 -11.96
N VAL A 19 18.83 8.04 -12.54
CA VAL A 19 17.71 8.92 -12.92
C VAL A 19 17.08 9.58 -11.69
N LEU A 20 16.82 8.80 -10.64
CA LEU A 20 16.26 9.33 -9.39
C LEU A 20 17.25 10.28 -8.68
N ALA A 21 18.55 10.03 -8.77
CA ALA A 21 19.58 10.95 -8.26
C ALA A 21 19.62 12.27 -9.06
N CYS A 22 19.34 12.24 -10.37
CA CYS A 22 19.17 13.48 -11.16
C CYS A 22 17.97 14.30 -10.66
N TRP A 23 16.82 13.65 -10.38
CA TRP A 23 15.68 14.33 -9.76
C TRP A 23 16.06 14.91 -8.38
N TRP A 24 16.77 14.13 -7.57
CA TRP A 24 17.23 14.58 -6.26
C TRP A 24 18.18 15.77 -6.34
N ALA A 25 19.15 15.74 -7.25
CA ALA A 25 20.08 16.84 -7.46
C ALA A 25 19.38 18.10 -8.00
N ALA A 26 18.37 17.92 -8.87
CA ALA A 26 17.58 19.01 -9.42
C ALA A 26 16.71 19.71 -8.37
N PHE A 27 16.18 18.96 -7.40
CA PHE A 27 15.23 19.47 -6.39
C PHE A 27 15.74 19.33 -4.94
N HIS A 28 17.07 19.31 -4.75
CA HIS A 28 17.66 19.22 -3.40
C HIS A 28 17.19 20.37 -2.49
N PRO A 29 16.86 20.12 -1.21
CA PRO A 29 16.91 18.86 -0.49
C PRO A 29 15.65 17.99 -0.71
N GLY A 30 14.67 18.44 -1.49
CA GLY A 30 13.44 17.76 -1.84
C GLY A 30 12.34 18.72 -2.26
N LEU A 31 11.27 18.18 -2.81
CA LEU A 31 10.00 18.87 -2.98
C LEU A 31 9.19 18.76 -1.68
N PHE A 32 8.30 19.70 -1.44
CA PHE A 32 7.62 19.85 -0.17
C PHE A 32 6.10 19.94 -0.31
N SER A 33 5.42 19.74 0.80
CA SER A 33 4.01 20.06 1.02
C SER A 33 3.80 20.58 2.44
N ARG A 34 2.55 20.83 2.82
CA ARG A 34 2.19 21.13 4.22
C ARG A 34 2.67 20.04 5.17
N ASP A 35 2.46 18.76 4.81
CA ASP A 35 2.84 17.63 5.64
C ASP A 35 4.35 17.61 5.90
N SER A 36 5.17 18.03 4.92
CA SER A 36 6.63 18.09 5.07
C SER A 36 7.06 19.00 6.23
N VAL A 37 6.36 20.12 6.40
CA VAL A 37 6.63 21.04 7.50
C VAL A 37 6.19 20.44 8.84
N LEU A 38 5.05 19.72 8.85
CA LEU A 38 4.52 19.08 10.07
C LEU A 38 5.47 18.02 10.61
N TYR A 39 6.07 17.16 9.75
CA TYR A 39 7.01 16.12 10.20
C TYR A 39 8.18 16.69 11.03
N LEU A 40 8.77 17.80 10.58
CA LEU A 40 9.86 18.43 11.31
C LEU A 40 9.34 19.21 12.53
N SER A 41 8.15 19.84 12.43
CA SER A 41 7.52 20.55 13.54
C SER A 41 7.24 19.62 14.73
N HIS A 42 6.67 18.45 14.49
CA HIS A 42 6.39 17.45 15.53
C HIS A 42 7.65 17.10 16.34
N THR A 43 8.79 17.02 15.66
CA THR A 43 10.03 16.54 16.28
C THR A 43 10.90 17.63 16.87
N MET A 44 10.83 18.86 16.34
CA MET A 44 11.71 19.96 16.74
C MET A 44 11.02 20.96 17.69
N VAL A 45 9.71 21.15 17.52
CA VAL A 45 8.90 22.05 18.35
C VAL A 45 8.10 21.26 19.37
N GLY A 46 7.63 20.06 18.99
CA GLY A 46 6.77 19.22 19.79
C GLY A 46 5.32 19.74 19.92
N PRO A 47 4.46 18.99 20.56
CA PRO A 47 4.70 17.62 20.99
C PRO A 47 4.84 16.66 19.79
N TRP A 48 5.54 15.52 19.99
CA TRP A 48 5.49 14.45 19.01
C TRP A 48 4.08 13.86 18.98
N VAL A 49 3.50 13.78 17.77
CA VAL A 49 2.15 13.27 17.55
C VAL A 49 2.17 12.18 16.47
N SER A 50 1.44 11.10 16.68
CA SER A 50 1.39 9.97 15.73
C SER A 50 0.24 10.08 14.69
N ASP A 51 -0.29 11.28 14.45
CA ASP A 51 -1.38 11.53 13.49
C ASP A 51 -0.98 11.29 12.02
N HIS A 52 0.29 11.48 11.71
CA HIS A 52 0.85 11.21 10.39
C HIS A 52 1.61 9.87 10.37
N SER A 53 2.85 9.86 10.85
CA SER A 53 3.69 8.66 10.97
C SER A 53 4.88 8.99 11.85
N ALA A 54 4.86 8.57 13.11
CA ALA A 54 5.98 8.79 14.03
C ALA A 54 7.29 8.18 13.51
N LEU A 55 7.20 7.07 12.73
CA LEU A 55 8.38 6.49 12.09
C LEU A 55 8.97 7.43 11.03
N TYR A 56 8.13 8.06 10.21
CA TYR A 56 8.61 8.99 9.19
C TYR A 56 9.12 10.29 9.80
N ASP A 57 8.44 10.80 10.82
CA ASP A 57 8.88 11.95 11.61
C ASP A 57 10.29 11.70 12.19
N ALA A 58 10.54 10.50 12.73
CA ALA A 58 11.85 10.11 13.22
C ALA A 58 12.93 10.07 12.12
N LEU A 59 12.60 9.62 10.90
CA LEU A 59 13.53 9.65 9.76
C LEU A 59 13.86 11.08 9.33
N VAL A 60 12.86 11.97 9.31
CA VAL A 60 13.05 13.39 9.00
C VAL A 60 13.90 14.07 10.07
N TRP A 61 13.60 13.82 11.34
CA TRP A 61 14.38 14.28 12.49
C TRP A 61 15.84 13.82 12.43
N LEU A 62 16.06 12.53 12.15
CA LEU A 62 17.39 11.96 12.03
C LEU A 62 18.18 12.62 10.89
N SER A 63 17.56 12.84 9.73
CA SER A 63 18.18 13.55 8.61
C SER A 63 18.60 14.94 9.05
N PHE A 64 17.67 15.72 9.60
CA PHE A 64 17.93 17.10 10.01
C PHE A 64 18.99 17.21 11.11
N THR A 65 18.89 16.40 12.16
CA THR A 65 19.83 16.48 13.31
C THR A 65 21.24 16.01 12.98
N ARG A 66 21.40 15.11 12.01
CA ARG A 66 22.71 14.58 11.61
C ARG A 66 23.38 15.38 10.52
N THR A 67 22.62 16.03 9.63
CA THR A 67 23.17 16.71 8.45
C THR A 67 22.83 18.21 8.40
N GLY A 68 21.95 18.69 9.26
CA GLY A 68 21.39 20.04 9.18
C GLY A 68 20.47 20.24 7.96
N ASP A 69 20.10 19.13 7.27
CA ASP A 69 19.41 19.15 6.01
C ASP A 69 18.38 18.00 5.89
N LEU A 70 17.44 18.13 4.97
CA LEU A 70 16.43 17.11 4.66
C LEU A 70 16.81 16.21 3.47
N GLY A 71 17.93 16.51 2.81
CA GLY A 71 18.39 15.80 1.62
C GLY A 71 18.77 14.34 1.86
N ALA A 72 19.18 13.98 3.08
CA ALA A 72 19.55 12.58 3.37
C ALA A 72 18.33 11.65 3.37
N VAL A 73 17.18 12.07 3.92
CA VAL A 73 15.96 11.25 3.89
C VAL A 73 15.41 11.12 2.47
N THR A 74 15.42 12.19 1.66
CA THR A 74 14.94 12.14 0.27
C THR A 74 15.88 11.32 -0.62
N LEU A 75 17.21 11.36 -0.40
CA LEU A 75 18.15 10.45 -1.05
C LEU A 75 17.90 8.98 -0.66
N GLY A 76 17.62 8.72 0.62
CA GLY A 76 17.23 7.40 1.11
C GLY A 76 15.97 6.88 0.41
N GLN A 77 14.97 7.75 0.18
CA GLN A 77 13.76 7.43 -0.58
C GLN A 77 14.08 7.03 -2.03
N THR A 78 14.98 7.75 -2.70
CA THR A 78 15.37 7.40 -4.09
C THR A 78 16.04 6.04 -4.16
N THR A 79 16.92 5.75 -3.21
CA THR A 79 17.62 4.45 -3.14
C THR A 79 16.66 3.29 -2.85
N ALA A 80 15.73 3.49 -1.93
CA ALA A 80 14.71 2.51 -1.60
C ALA A 80 13.76 2.24 -2.78
N MET A 81 13.34 3.29 -3.50
CA MET A 81 12.49 3.17 -4.70
C MET A 81 13.23 2.43 -5.82
N ALA A 82 14.51 2.77 -6.08
CA ALA A 82 15.31 2.07 -7.08
C ALA A 82 15.47 0.58 -6.76
N ALA A 83 15.69 0.24 -5.49
CA ALA A 83 15.76 -1.14 -5.04
C ALA A 83 14.42 -1.88 -5.22
N ALA A 84 13.30 -1.25 -4.85
CA ALA A 84 11.96 -1.84 -4.97
C ALA A 84 11.56 -2.07 -6.45
N LEU A 85 11.79 -1.09 -7.34
CA LEU A 85 11.55 -1.21 -8.78
C LEU A 85 12.40 -2.32 -9.40
N THR A 86 13.69 -2.37 -9.07
CA THR A 86 14.60 -3.42 -9.54
C THR A 86 14.14 -4.79 -9.05
N TYR A 87 13.78 -4.91 -7.77
CA TYR A 87 13.30 -6.16 -7.19
C TYR A 87 12.00 -6.63 -7.86
N LEU A 88 11.03 -5.73 -8.08
CA LEU A 88 9.80 -6.03 -8.80
C LEU A 88 10.10 -6.48 -10.24
N ALA A 89 10.97 -5.76 -10.97
CA ALA A 89 11.35 -6.12 -12.33
C ALA A 89 11.95 -7.55 -12.41
N GLN A 90 12.88 -7.89 -11.50
CA GLN A 90 13.47 -9.24 -11.44
C GLN A 90 12.43 -10.30 -11.07
N SER A 91 11.46 -9.95 -10.24
CA SER A 91 10.38 -10.83 -9.81
C SER A 91 9.39 -11.09 -10.94
N LEU A 92 9.03 -10.07 -11.73
CA LEU A 92 8.19 -10.21 -12.93
C LEU A 92 8.86 -11.06 -14.01
N LYS A 93 10.17 -10.89 -14.23
CA LYS A 93 10.92 -11.78 -15.15
C LYS A 93 10.89 -13.25 -14.68
N ALA A 94 10.91 -13.48 -13.38
CA ALA A 94 10.87 -14.83 -12.82
C ALA A 94 9.51 -15.52 -13.04
N ILE A 95 8.40 -14.80 -13.11
CA ILE A 95 7.08 -15.35 -13.47
C ILE A 95 6.89 -15.50 -14.98
N GLY A 96 7.81 -14.97 -15.80
CA GLY A 96 7.79 -15.12 -17.25
C GLY A 96 7.42 -13.87 -18.04
N ALA A 97 7.41 -12.68 -17.45
CA ALA A 97 7.29 -11.43 -18.21
C ALA A 97 8.48 -11.25 -19.18
N PRO A 98 8.29 -10.61 -20.36
CA PRO A 98 9.35 -10.38 -21.34
C PRO A 98 10.53 -9.62 -20.72
N ARG A 99 11.72 -10.23 -20.73
CA ARG A 99 12.88 -9.75 -19.96
C ARG A 99 13.35 -8.36 -20.37
N LEU A 100 13.53 -8.13 -21.68
CA LEU A 100 14.00 -6.85 -22.18
C LEU A 100 12.99 -5.75 -21.88
N LEU A 101 11.73 -5.95 -22.23
CA LEU A 101 10.66 -4.98 -22.02
C LEU A 101 10.50 -4.62 -20.55
N THR A 102 10.52 -5.63 -19.64
CA THR A 102 10.45 -5.40 -18.19
C THR A 102 11.64 -4.57 -17.70
N THR A 103 12.83 -4.79 -18.24
CA THR A 103 14.01 -4.00 -17.87
C THR A 103 13.90 -2.57 -18.38
N VAL A 104 13.49 -2.38 -19.64
CA VAL A 104 13.30 -1.06 -20.25
C VAL A 104 12.25 -0.25 -19.51
N VAL A 105 11.09 -0.85 -19.21
CA VAL A 105 10.03 -0.16 -18.43
C VAL A 105 10.54 0.25 -17.06
N ALA A 106 11.25 -0.63 -16.34
CA ALA A 106 11.82 -0.28 -15.04
C ALA A 106 12.83 0.89 -15.12
N MET A 107 13.64 0.96 -16.18
CA MET A 107 14.63 2.02 -16.38
C MET A 107 14.00 3.35 -16.82
N LEU A 108 12.91 3.30 -17.59
CA LEU A 108 12.23 4.49 -18.10
C LEU A 108 11.23 5.10 -17.12
N LEU A 109 10.63 4.29 -16.26
CA LEU A 109 9.59 4.72 -15.33
C LEU A 109 10.00 5.90 -14.44
N PRO A 110 11.23 5.99 -13.91
CA PRO A 110 11.68 7.12 -13.08
C PRO A 110 11.75 8.47 -13.81
N PHE A 111 11.74 8.51 -15.14
CA PHE A 111 11.68 9.77 -15.89
C PHE A 111 10.30 10.42 -15.80
N ALA A 112 9.25 9.63 -15.54
CA ALA A 112 7.92 10.19 -15.34
C ALA A 112 7.90 11.05 -14.06
N PRO A 113 7.38 12.29 -14.09
CA PRO A 113 7.33 13.16 -12.92
C PRO A 113 6.55 12.55 -11.75
N THR A 114 5.54 11.72 -12.04
CA THR A 114 4.78 10.94 -11.07
C THR A 114 5.65 10.00 -10.23
N VAL A 115 6.79 9.56 -10.75
CA VAL A 115 7.72 8.69 -10.02
C VAL A 115 8.92 9.51 -9.56
N GLY A 116 9.56 10.29 -10.45
CA GLY A 116 10.77 11.03 -10.13
C GLY A 116 10.52 12.15 -9.11
N ALA A 117 9.61 13.08 -9.40
CA ALA A 117 9.28 14.17 -8.50
C ALA A 117 8.60 13.68 -7.21
N PHE A 118 7.72 12.67 -7.30
CA PHE A 118 7.12 12.04 -6.13
C PHE A 118 8.19 11.46 -5.19
N THR A 119 9.15 10.73 -5.72
CA THR A 119 10.18 10.05 -4.91
C THR A 119 11.07 11.03 -4.15
N VAL A 120 11.32 12.22 -4.70
CA VAL A 120 12.11 13.26 -4.02
C VAL A 120 11.28 14.21 -3.18
N THR A 121 9.96 13.99 -3.11
CA THR A 121 9.10 14.77 -2.22
C THR A 121 9.19 14.24 -0.79
N LEU A 122 9.29 15.16 0.16
CA LEU A 122 9.33 14.82 1.58
C LEU A 122 7.91 14.41 2.05
N TRP A 123 7.54 13.17 1.74
CA TRP A 123 6.25 12.57 2.08
C TRP A 123 6.39 11.14 2.62
N LYS A 124 5.67 10.84 3.68
CA LYS A 124 5.51 9.46 4.21
C LYS A 124 4.90 8.49 3.19
N ASP A 125 4.19 9.02 2.19
CA ASP A 125 3.59 8.27 1.09
C ASP A 125 4.64 7.66 0.15
N VAL A 126 5.86 8.21 0.11
CA VAL A 126 6.96 7.64 -0.69
C VAL A 126 7.42 6.30 -0.13
N PRO A 127 7.87 6.19 1.14
CA PRO A 127 8.25 4.89 1.69
C PRO A 127 7.06 3.92 1.78
N PHE A 128 5.82 4.40 1.95
CA PHE A 128 4.62 3.57 1.80
C PHE A 128 4.55 2.94 0.40
N THR A 129 4.74 3.73 -0.66
CA THR A 129 4.73 3.25 -2.05
C THR A 129 5.88 2.29 -2.33
N VAL A 130 7.07 2.56 -1.78
CA VAL A 130 8.23 1.65 -1.84
C VAL A 130 7.88 0.28 -1.26
N CYS A 131 7.26 0.24 -0.08
CA CYS A 131 6.81 -1.00 0.54
C CYS A 131 5.77 -1.73 -0.35
N ALA A 132 4.81 -1.00 -0.92
CA ALA A 132 3.79 -1.58 -1.81
C ALA A 132 4.40 -2.20 -3.07
N VAL A 133 5.36 -1.52 -3.72
CA VAL A 133 6.09 -2.03 -4.89
C VAL A 133 6.91 -3.28 -4.51
N ALA A 134 7.56 -3.27 -3.37
CA ALA A 134 8.31 -4.42 -2.87
C ALA A 134 7.38 -5.61 -2.54
N ILE A 135 6.20 -5.37 -1.93
CA ILE A 135 5.16 -6.39 -1.68
C ILE A 135 4.73 -7.04 -2.99
N ALA A 136 4.45 -6.25 -4.05
CA ALA A 136 4.14 -6.78 -5.37
C ALA A 136 5.28 -7.68 -5.91
N GLY A 137 6.54 -7.30 -5.66
CA GLY A 137 7.72 -8.11 -5.98
C GLY A 137 7.77 -9.43 -5.20
N VAL A 138 7.45 -9.42 -3.89
CA VAL A 138 7.36 -10.64 -3.06
C VAL A 138 6.24 -11.55 -3.59
N CYS A 139 5.06 -11.00 -3.89
CA CYS A 139 3.94 -11.76 -4.47
C CYS A 139 4.32 -12.39 -5.82
N ALA A 140 5.05 -11.66 -6.67
CA ALA A 140 5.58 -12.21 -7.94
C ALA A 140 6.58 -13.36 -7.69
N ARG A 141 7.42 -13.27 -6.66
CA ARG A 141 8.32 -14.39 -6.26
C ARG A 141 7.54 -15.59 -5.73
N MET A 142 6.48 -15.36 -4.94
CA MET A 142 5.57 -16.44 -4.53
C MET A 142 4.92 -17.11 -5.75
N ALA A 143 4.45 -16.30 -6.71
CA ALA A 143 3.88 -16.80 -7.96
C ALA A 143 4.90 -17.60 -8.79
N ALA A 144 6.15 -17.14 -8.89
CA ALA A 144 7.21 -17.86 -9.62
C ALA A 144 7.54 -19.21 -8.99
N ARG A 145 7.49 -19.32 -7.66
CA ARG A 145 7.78 -20.56 -6.91
C ARG A 145 6.54 -21.43 -6.71
N ARG A 146 5.34 -20.88 -6.90
CA ARG A 146 4.05 -21.49 -6.51
C ARG A 146 4.05 -21.99 -5.07
N ALA A 147 4.75 -21.27 -4.20
CA ALA A 147 4.95 -21.67 -2.81
C ALA A 147 5.10 -20.44 -1.90
N VAL A 148 4.61 -20.61 -0.66
CA VAL A 148 4.79 -19.66 0.43
C VAL A 148 5.94 -20.18 1.30
N THR A 149 7.14 -19.63 1.09
CA THR A 149 8.34 -20.00 1.86
C THR A 149 8.54 -19.05 3.04
N VAL A 150 9.20 -19.49 4.10
CA VAL A 150 9.46 -18.67 5.31
C VAL A 150 10.13 -17.34 4.98
N PRO A 151 11.20 -17.26 4.16
CA PRO A 151 11.82 -15.97 3.83
C PRO A 151 10.86 -15.01 3.12
N LEU A 152 9.97 -15.52 2.23
CA LEU A 152 8.96 -14.68 1.56
C LEU A 152 7.87 -14.22 2.53
N LEU A 153 7.46 -15.06 3.49
CA LEU A 153 6.52 -14.66 4.54
C LEU A 153 7.11 -13.59 5.45
N VAL A 154 8.35 -13.75 5.90
CA VAL A 154 9.04 -12.75 6.72
C VAL A 154 9.17 -11.43 5.96
N SER A 155 9.61 -11.47 4.70
CA SER A 155 9.70 -10.27 3.86
C SER A 155 8.34 -9.61 3.69
N LEU A 156 7.29 -10.40 3.45
CA LEU A 156 5.91 -9.90 3.31
C LEU A 156 5.43 -9.25 4.61
N GLY A 157 5.62 -9.93 5.75
CA GLY A 157 5.21 -9.43 7.06
C GLY A 157 5.92 -8.11 7.42
N VAL A 158 7.24 -8.04 7.25
CA VAL A 158 8.02 -6.81 7.49
C VAL A 158 7.55 -5.66 6.61
N LEU A 159 7.40 -5.90 5.31
CA LEU A 159 6.97 -4.85 4.36
C LEU A 159 5.53 -4.39 4.62
N MET A 160 4.61 -5.30 4.98
CA MET A 160 3.24 -4.95 5.34
C MET A 160 3.17 -4.18 6.67
N THR A 161 3.99 -4.53 7.65
CA THR A 161 4.12 -3.79 8.92
C THR A 161 4.64 -2.37 8.67
N LEU A 162 5.72 -2.22 7.89
CA LEU A 162 6.28 -0.92 7.53
C LEU A 162 5.27 -0.08 6.75
N LEU A 163 4.53 -0.68 5.82
CA LEU A 163 3.46 -0.02 5.08
C LEU A 163 2.40 0.54 6.05
N GLY A 164 1.99 -0.23 7.07
CA GLY A 164 1.07 0.22 8.12
C GLY A 164 1.64 1.31 9.01
N LEU A 165 2.95 1.30 9.29
CA LEU A 165 3.63 2.32 10.10
C LEU A 165 3.78 3.65 9.34
N PHE A 166 3.94 3.62 8.01
CA PHE A 166 4.02 4.85 7.22
C PHE A 166 2.66 5.51 7.00
N ARG A 167 1.54 4.77 7.10
CA ARG A 167 0.19 5.36 6.97
C ARG A 167 -0.80 4.70 7.90
N ALA A 168 -1.56 5.52 8.64
CA ALA A 168 -2.56 5.04 9.59
C ALA A 168 -3.62 4.11 8.97
N ASN A 169 -4.01 4.34 7.69
CA ASN A 169 -4.96 3.47 6.97
C ASN A 169 -4.29 2.26 6.29
N GLY A 170 -2.99 2.06 6.46
CA GLY A 170 -2.24 0.94 5.88
C GLY A 170 -2.76 -0.43 6.32
N PHE A 171 -3.33 -0.54 7.53
CA PHE A 171 -3.95 -1.79 7.99
C PHE A 171 -5.10 -2.25 7.09
N LEU A 172 -5.88 -1.32 6.51
CA LEU A 172 -6.93 -1.65 5.54
C LEU A 172 -6.34 -2.21 4.25
N VAL A 173 -5.25 -1.59 3.76
CA VAL A 173 -4.52 -2.06 2.57
C VAL A 173 -4.00 -3.48 2.80
N VAL A 174 -3.39 -3.73 3.95
CA VAL A 174 -2.88 -5.05 4.34
C VAL A 174 -4.01 -6.06 4.43
N GLY A 175 -5.11 -5.73 5.11
CA GLY A 175 -6.26 -6.62 5.27
C GLY A 175 -6.82 -7.08 3.93
N VAL A 176 -7.10 -6.14 3.01
CA VAL A 176 -7.60 -6.46 1.67
C VAL A 176 -6.57 -7.25 0.86
N ALA A 177 -5.29 -6.86 0.90
CA ALA A 177 -4.23 -7.59 0.18
C ALA A 177 -4.12 -9.04 0.67
N VAL A 178 -4.20 -9.28 1.97
CA VAL A 178 -4.21 -10.64 2.55
C VAL A 178 -5.43 -11.42 2.10
N LEU A 179 -6.63 -10.82 2.13
CA LEU A 179 -7.85 -11.48 1.63
C LEU A 179 -7.71 -11.91 0.16
N VAL A 180 -7.20 -11.02 -0.70
CA VAL A 180 -6.92 -11.36 -2.12
C VAL A 180 -5.90 -12.51 -2.20
N LEU A 181 -4.81 -12.45 -1.44
CA LEU A 181 -3.79 -13.50 -1.45
C LEU A 181 -4.35 -14.85 -0.98
N LEU A 182 -5.22 -14.88 0.01
CA LEU A 182 -5.87 -16.10 0.49
C LEU A 182 -6.74 -16.79 -0.58
N THR A 183 -7.30 -16.04 -1.54
CA THR A 183 -8.08 -16.62 -2.65
C THR A 183 -7.19 -17.30 -3.69
N VAL A 184 -6.00 -16.75 -3.95
CA VAL A 184 -5.11 -17.20 -5.03
C VAL A 184 -4.07 -18.23 -4.58
N VAL A 185 -3.69 -18.22 -3.29
CA VAL A 185 -2.70 -19.14 -2.72
C VAL A 185 -3.31 -20.51 -2.47
N ALA A 186 -2.65 -21.58 -2.93
CA ALA A 186 -3.13 -22.95 -2.78
C ALA A 186 -2.77 -23.56 -1.41
N SER A 187 -1.59 -23.25 -0.89
CA SER A 187 -1.04 -23.83 0.34
C SER A 187 -0.42 -22.75 1.23
N GLY A 188 -0.36 -23.00 2.54
CA GLY A 188 0.20 -22.04 3.51
C GLY A 188 -0.72 -20.89 3.88
N ARG A 189 -2.04 -21.02 3.62
CA ARG A 189 -3.04 -19.97 3.90
C ARG A 189 -3.05 -19.52 5.36
N LEU A 190 -2.97 -20.46 6.32
CA LEU A 190 -2.95 -20.12 7.74
C LEU A 190 -1.72 -19.26 8.09
N ARG A 191 -0.53 -19.64 7.61
CA ARG A 191 0.70 -18.87 7.84
C ARG A 191 0.59 -17.47 7.23
N LEU A 192 0.01 -17.35 6.04
CA LEU A 192 -0.24 -16.08 5.38
C LEU A 192 -1.24 -15.22 6.17
N LEU A 193 -2.35 -15.82 6.65
CA LEU A 193 -3.34 -15.14 7.48
C LEU A 193 -2.70 -14.62 8.78
N LEU A 194 -1.97 -15.46 9.49
CA LEU A 194 -1.29 -15.07 10.73
C LEU A 194 -0.27 -13.94 10.48
N THR A 195 0.52 -14.04 9.39
CA THR A 195 1.44 -12.97 8.99
C THR A 195 0.69 -11.67 8.72
N GLY A 196 -0.45 -11.72 8.02
CA GLY A 196 -1.26 -10.55 7.73
C GLY A 196 -1.90 -9.93 8.97
N VAL A 197 -2.43 -10.75 9.87
CA VAL A 197 -3.01 -10.28 11.15
C VAL A 197 -1.95 -9.59 12.01
N LEU A 198 -0.76 -10.21 12.13
CA LEU A 198 0.36 -9.60 12.85
C LEU A 198 0.82 -8.30 12.19
N ALA A 199 0.96 -8.29 10.87
CA ALA A 199 1.40 -7.12 10.12
C ALA A 199 0.40 -5.96 10.15
N ALA A 200 -0.90 -6.23 10.22
CA ALA A 200 -1.93 -5.22 10.39
C ALA A 200 -2.08 -4.77 11.86
N GLY A 201 -1.95 -5.69 12.81
CA GLY A 201 -2.15 -5.43 14.23
C GLY A 201 -0.96 -4.71 14.89
N LEU A 202 0.28 -5.04 14.49
CA LEU A 202 1.47 -4.45 15.10
C LEU A 202 1.56 -2.92 14.95
N PRO A 203 1.31 -2.30 13.78
CA PRO A 203 1.24 -0.85 13.67
C PRO A 203 0.17 -0.23 14.58
N LEU A 204 -1.01 -0.84 14.68
CA LEU A 204 -2.08 -0.36 15.55
C LEU A 204 -1.67 -0.43 17.03
N LEU A 205 -1.05 -1.54 17.45
CA LEU A 205 -0.52 -1.69 18.81
C LEU A 205 0.55 -0.64 19.11
N LEU A 206 1.51 -0.47 18.21
CA LEU A 206 2.58 0.51 18.37
C LEU A 206 2.00 1.92 18.48
N THR A 207 1.14 2.33 17.56
CA THR A 207 0.63 3.70 17.48
C THR A 207 -0.33 4.04 18.64
N ASN A 208 -1.18 3.10 19.08
CA ASN A 208 -2.21 3.41 20.07
C ASN A 208 -1.84 3.01 21.50
N VAL A 209 -0.81 2.16 21.68
CA VAL A 209 -0.40 1.70 23.02
C VAL A 209 1.05 2.08 23.30
N VAL A 210 2.01 1.62 22.50
CA VAL A 210 3.44 1.77 22.82
C VAL A 210 3.91 3.22 22.73
N LEU A 211 3.60 3.91 21.63
CA LEU A 211 4.03 5.29 21.41
C LEU A 211 3.46 6.27 22.45
N PRO A 212 2.17 6.18 22.86
CA PRO A 212 1.67 7.01 23.96
C PRO A 212 2.40 6.80 25.29
N HIS A 213 2.76 5.56 25.63
CA HIS A 213 3.59 5.28 26.82
C HIS A 213 5.03 5.83 26.71
N ALA A 214 5.51 6.01 25.47
CA ALA A 214 6.81 6.65 25.21
C ALA A 214 6.72 8.19 25.11
N GLY A 215 5.57 8.80 25.43
CA GLY A 215 5.37 10.25 25.40
C GLY A 215 5.01 10.84 24.04
N ILE A 216 4.75 9.99 23.04
CA ILE A 216 4.28 10.43 21.72
C ILE A 216 2.75 10.49 21.73
N GLN A 217 2.17 11.66 21.53
CA GLN A 217 0.73 11.83 21.62
C GLN A 217 -0.01 11.06 20.53
N ALA A 218 -1.10 10.40 20.92
CA ALA A 218 -2.03 9.80 19.95
C ALA A 218 -2.81 10.89 19.20
N PRO A 219 -3.23 10.63 17.96
CA PRO A 219 -4.12 11.53 17.25
C PRO A 219 -5.49 11.62 17.94
N SER A 220 -6.25 12.66 17.60
CA SER A 220 -7.67 12.76 17.98
C SER A 220 -8.39 11.44 17.66
N LYS A 221 -9.24 10.96 18.57
CA LYS A 221 -10.00 9.71 18.40
C LYS A 221 -10.89 9.75 17.16
N THR A 222 -11.46 10.91 16.86
CA THR A 222 -12.33 11.10 15.71
C THR A 222 -11.55 11.24 14.39
N TYR A 223 -10.23 11.44 14.44
CA TYR A 223 -9.40 11.51 13.25
C TYR A 223 -9.44 10.20 12.42
N VAL A 224 -9.64 9.05 13.05
CA VAL A 224 -9.72 7.75 12.38
C VAL A 224 -10.90 7.68 11.41
N TYR A 225 -12.02 8.32 11.75
CA TYR A 225 -13.24 8.33 10.94
C TYR A 225 -13.69 9.73 10.50
N HIS A 226 -12.75 10.69 10.46
CA HIS A 226 -13.03 12.06 10.02
C HIS A 226 -13.71 12.17 8.65
N THR A 227 -13.57 11.13 7.81
CA THR A 227 -14.29 11.06 6.54
C THR A 227 -15.81 11.00 6.70
N ALA A 228 -16.32 10.52 7.86
CA ALA A 228 -17.74 10.59 8.18
C ALA A 228 -18.23 12.04 8.31
N PHE A 229 -17.38 12.96 8.79
CA PHE A 229 -17.72 14.38 8.85
C PHE A 229 -17.95 14.98 7.46
N GLY A 230 -17.14 14.56 6.48
CA GLY A 230 -17.37 14.96 5.09
C GLY A 230 -18.68 14.43 4.51
N ASP A 231 -19.10 13.22 4.90
CA ASP A 231 -20.37 12.65 4.47
C ASP A 231 -21.55 13.39 5.14
N ILE A 232 -21.44 13.68 6.46
CA ILE A 232 -22.42 14.51 7.18
C ILE A 232 -22.55 15.90 6.52
N ALA A 233 -21.42 16.52 6.18
CA ALA A 233 -21.40 17.85 5.56
C ALA A 233 -22.08 17.85 4.16
N VAL A 234 -21.82 16.83 3.34
CA VAL A 234 -22.49 16.66 2.05
C VAL A 234 -23.98 16.43 2.25
N ALA A 235 -24.37 15.55 3.18
CA ALA A 235 -25.77 15.29 3.49
C ALA A 235 -26.47 16.55 4.02
N TYR A 236 -25.81 17.34 4.87
CA TYR A 236 -26.37 18.60 5.37
C TYR A 236 -26.61 19.64 4.27
N ARG A 237 -25.73 19.68 3.27
CA ARG A 237 -25.86 20.57 2.12
C ARG A 237 -26.95 20.15 1.15
N GLU A 238 -27.05 18.83 0.86
CA GLU A 238 -27.95 18.28 -0.16
C GLU A 238 -29.35 17.94 0.39
N ARG A 239 -29.42 17.50 1.64
CA ARG A 239 -30.63 17.00 2.31
C ARG A 239 -30.75 17.55 3.74
N PRO A 240 -30.87 18.89 3.91
CA PRO A 240 -31.00 19.52 5.24
C PRO A 240 -32.25 19.08 5.99
N ASP A 241 -33.25 18.52 5.27
CA ASP A 241 -34.49 17.95 5.83
C ASP A 241 -34.25 16.70 6.69
N LEU A 242 -33.15 16.01 6.52
CA LEU A 242 -32.78 14.83 7.31
C LEU A 242 -32.23 15.17 8.72
N PHE A 243 -32.00 16.46 9.01
CA PHE A 243 -31.36 16.90 10.24
C PHE A 243 -32.39 17.51 11.21
N THR A 244 -32.42 16.97 12.41
CA THR A 244 -33.18 17.52 13.53
C THR A 244 -32.47 18.72 14.16
N ASP A 245 -33.18 19.51 14.98
CA ASP A 245 -32.55 20.62 15.72
C ASP A 245 -31.45 20.12 16.68
N ARG A 246 -31.61 18.92 17.24
CA ARG A 246 -30.56 18.27 18.05
C ARG A 246 -29.31 17.97 17.23
N ASP A 247 -29.44 17.53 15.98
CA ASP A 247 -28.30 17.27 15.10
C ASP A 247 -27.57 18.56 14.74
N ARG A 248 -28.34 19.62 14.46
CA ARG A 248 -27.77 20.93 14.20
C ARG A 248 -27.01 21.49 15.40
N ALA A 249 -27.56 21.35 16.61
CA ALA A 249 -26.88 21.74 17.85
C ALA A 249 -25.60 20.92 18.09
N LEU A 250 -25.64 19.60 17.81
CA LEU A 250 -24.45 18.73 17.89
C LEU A 250 -23.37 19.19 16.90
N MET A 251 -23.74 19.48 15.65
CA MET A 251 -22.83 19.94 14.60
C MET A 251 -22.24 21.31 14.96
N GLU A 252 -23.06 22.21 15.49
CA GLU A 252 -22.65 23.58 15.89
C GLU A 252 -21.68 23.58 17.08
N ALA A 253 -21.78 22.61 17.98
CA ALA A 253 -20.79 22.42 19.05
C ALA A 253 -19.38 22.12 18.52
N VAL A 254 -19.26 21.53 17.33
CA VAL A 254 -17.98 21.15 16.70
C VAL A 254 -17.47 22.24 15.76
N ALA A 255 -18.36 22.82 14.96
CA ALA A 255 -18.06 23.90 14.02
C ALA A 255 -19.33 24.65 13.65
N PRO A 256 -19.29 25.96 13.31
CA PRO A 256 -20.45 26.69 12.83
C PRO A 256 -21.17 25.96 11.68
N LEU A 257 -22.52 25.97 11.66
CA LEU A 257 -23.29 25.29 10.61
C LEU A 257 -22.94 25.75 9.20
N SER A 258 -22.55 27.02 9.05
CA SER A 258 -22.04 27.57 7.78
C SER A 258 -20.81 26.80 7.28
N ARG A 259 -19.92 26.34 8.21
CA ARG A 259 -18.74 25.54 7.86
C ARG A 259 -19.09 24.13 7.39
N TRP A 260 -20.09 23.51 7.99
CA TRP A 260 -20.62 22.25 7.50
C TRP A 260 -21.20 22.39 6.10
N TYR A 261 -21.94 23.46 5.85
CA TYR A 261 -22.51 23.74 4.53
C TYR A 261 -21.42 24.02 3.46
N GLU A 262 -20.46 24.89 3.76
CA GLU A 262 -19.33 25.21 2.87
C GLU A 262 -18.42 24.00 2.65
N GLY A 263 -18.18 23.19 3.70
CA GLY A 263 -17.41 21.97 3.67
C GLY A 263 -18.13 20.80 3.03
N GLY A 264 -19.42 20.93 2.73
CA GLY A 264 -20.26 19.91 2.09
C GLY A 264 -19.94 19.70 0.61
N THR A 265 -18.66 19.86 0.20
CA THR A 265 -18.20 19.48 -1.13
C THR A 265 -17.74 18.03 -1.09
N CYS A 266 -18.17 17.22 -2.05
CA CYS A 266 -17.84 15.80 -2.03
C CYS A 266 -16.36 15.50 -2.32
N TYR A 267 -15.57 16.46 -2.88
CA TYR A 267 -14.17 16.21 -3.28
C TYR A 267 -13.17 16.16 -2.16
N THR A 268 -13.43 16.92 -1.10
CA THR A 268 -12.50 17.07 0.02
C THR A 268 -13.23 17.54 1.26
N ILE A 269 -12.81 17.03 2.41
CA ILE A 269 -13.30 17.48 3.72
C ILE A 269 -12.42 18.57 4.33
N ASN A 270 -11.31 18.92 3.68
CA ASN A 270 -10.33 19.87 4.20
C ASN A 270 -10.92 21.27 4.50
N PRO A 271 -11.89 21.81 3.73
CA PRO A 271 -12.53 23.09 4.06
C PRO A 271 -13.30 23.07 5.38
N LEU A 272 -13.75 21.91 5.84
CA LEU A 272 -14.38 21.75 7.15
C LEU A 272 -13.34 21.57 8.27
N ILE A 273 -12.53 20.52 8.21
CA ILE A 273 -11.74 20.05 9.35
C ILE A 273 -10.44 20.81 9.61
N TRP A 274 -9.93 21.56 8.61
CA TRP A 274 -8.68 22.32 8.75
C TRP A 274 -8.90 23.83 8.93
N ARG A 275 -10.07 24.22 9.42
CA ARG A 275 -10.39 25.59 9.80
C ARG A 275 -10.19 25.79 11.30
N ARG A 276 -9.90 27.02 11.70
CA ARG A 276 -9.68 27.38 13.12
C ARG A 276 -10.94 27.24 13.97
N ASP A 277 -12.09 27.35 13.34
CA ASP A 277 -13.42 27.25 13.94
C ASP A 277 -13.94 25.79 14.01
N PHE A 278 -13.16 24.80 13.56
CA PHE A 278 -13.43 23.39 13.80
C PHE A 278 -12.71 22.92 15.07
N SER A 279 -13.47 22.44 16.03
CA SER A 279 -12.96 22.01 17.33
C SER A 279 -12.79 20.49 17.39
N TRP A 280 -11.55 20.01 17.22
CA TRP A 280 -11.23 18.59 17.43
C TRP A 280 -11.56 18.09 18.85
N PRO A 281 -11.31 18.87 19.94
CA PRO A 281 -11.72 18.45 21.28
C PRO A 281 -13.23 18.22 21.41
N GLN A 282 -14.06 19.10 20.81
CA GLN A 282 -15.51 18.91 20.81
C GLN A 282 -15.94 17.73 19.93
N ALA A 283 -15.30 17.52 18.78
CA ALA A 283 -15.54 16.34 17.96
C ALA A 283 -15.23 15.04 18.75
N ASP A 284 -14.15 15.02 19.53
CA ASP A 284 -13.79 13.87 20.38
C ASP A 284 -14.76 13.68 21.56
N ALA A 285 -15.24 14.76 22.15
CA ALA A 285 -16.24 14.72 23.22
C ALA A 285 -17.58 14.14 22.73
N HIS A 286 -17.96 14.44 21.50
CA HIS A 286 -19.21 14.00 20.86
C HIS A 286 -19.00 12.88 19.84
N ALA A 287 -17.91 12.11 19.94
CA ALA A 287 -17.51 11.12 18.95
C ALA A 287 -18.59 10.07 18.64
N SER A 288 -19.26 9.54 19.68
CA SER A 288 -20.33 8.55 19.53
C SER A 288 -21.57 9.13 18.86
N GLU A 289 -21.98 10.33 19.27
CA GLU A 289 -23.17 11.01 18.75
C GLU A 289 -23.00 11.37 17.26
N LEU A 290 -21.81 11.85 16.86
CA LEU A 290 -21.47 12.13 15.47
C LEU A 290 -21.45 10.84 14.62
N LEU A 291 -20.94 9.74 15.16
CA LEU A 291 -20.96 8.45 14.47
C LEU A 291 -22.39 7.91 14.34
N ASP A 292 -23.24 8.08 15.36
CA ASP A 292 -24.63 7.66 15.31
C ASP A 292 -25.44 8.55 14.34
N LEU A 293 -25.16 9.85 14.29
CA LEU A 293 -25.71 10.74 13.25
C LEU A 293 -25.32 10.22 11.85
N TRP A 294 -24.05 9.93 11.62
CA TRP A 294 -23.59 9.39 10.34
C TRP A 294 -24.28 8.06 9.96
N LYS A 295 -24.39 7.12 10.92
CA LYS A 295 -25.11 5.85 10.70
C LYS A 295 -26.58 6.10 10.34
N ARG A 296 -27.26 6.98 11.08
CA ARG A 296 -28.66 7.33 10.81
C ARG A 296 -28.84 7.90 9.40
N LEU A 297 -27.94 8.81 8.95
CA LEU A 297 -27.96 9.33 7.60
C LEU A 297 -27.71 8.24 6.55
N LEU A 298 -26.78 7.32 6.81
CA LEU A 298 -26.51 6.19 5.94
C LEU A 298 -27.74 5.26 5.77
N PHE A 299 -28.55 5.08 6.80
CA PHE A 299 -29.77 4.27 6.71
C PHE A 299 -30.99 5.06 6.18
N ALA A 300 -31.05 6.36 6.43
CA ALA A 300 -32.16 7.20 5.96
C ALA A 300 -32.05 7.53 4.48
N ASP A 301 -30.85 7.87 3.99
CA ASP A 301 -30.56 8.10 2.58
C ASP A 301 -29.17 7.56 2.22
N PRO A 302 -29.07 6.24 1.97
CA PRO A 302 -27.79 5.59 1.62
C PRO A 302 -27.11 6.23 0.41
N LYS A 303 -27.92 6.74 -0.54
CA LYS A 303 -27.42 7.31 -1.79
C LYS A 303 -26.54 8.53 -1.54
N VAL A 304 -26.97 9.46 -0.70
CA VAL A 304 -26.20 10.67 -0.38
C VAL A 304 -24.84 10.33 0.22
N VAL A 305 -24.81 9.40 1.18
CA VAL A 305 -23.56 8.99 1.84
C VAL A 305 -22.63 8.23 0.90
N VAL A 306 -23.18 7.31 0.09
CA VAL A 306 -22.41 6.53 -0.88
C VAL A 306 -21.87 7.42 -2.00
N ASP A 307 -22.68 8.32 -2.54
CA ASP A 307 -22.27 9.26 -3.59
C ASP A 307 -21.16 10.20 -3.07
N ALA A 308 -21.27 10.69 -1.83
CA ALA A 308 -20.20 11.48 -1.19
C ALA A 308 -18.88 10.70 -1.11
N ARG A 309 -18.94 9.41 -0.76
CA ARG A 309 -17.76 8.53 -0.72
C ARG A 309 -17.18 8.25 -2.10
N LEU A 310 -18.02 7.90 -3.07
CA LEU A 310 -17.60 7.63 -4.44
C LEU A 310 -17.00 8.88 -5.11
N CYS A 311 -17.60 10.03 -4.88
CA CYS A 311 -17.07 11.31 -5.36
C CYS A 311 -15.70 11.61 -4.75
N ARG A 312 -15.56 11.51 -3.41
CA ARG A 312 -14.29 11.76 -2.73
C ARG A 312 -13.21 10.76 -3.11
N GLY A 313 -13.60 9.51 -3.28
CA GLY A 313 -12.73 8.43 -3.73
C GLY A 313 -12.56 8.35 -5.25
N ALA A 314 -13.02 9.33 -6.04
CA ALA A 314 -13.03 9.25 -7.52
C ALA A 314 -11.64 9.01 -8.11
N ILE A 315 -10.58 9.48 -7.47
CA ILE A 315 -9.20 9.22 -7.91
C ILE A 315 -8.85 7.72 -7.94
N ALA A 316 -9.57 6.90 -7.16
CA ALA A 316 -9.34 5.45 -7.12
C ALA A 316 -10.09 4.68 -8.22
N TRP A 317 -11.21 5.21 -8.75
CA TRP A 317 -12.04 4.46 -9.67
C TRP A 317 -12.37 5.17 -10.99
N ARG A 318 -12.29 6.53 -11.05
CA ARG A 318 -12.50 7.29 -12.28
C ARG A 318 -11.15 7.57 -12.95
N PRO A 319 -10.89 7.08 -14.17
CA PRO A 319 -9.69 7.42 -14.92
C PRO A 319 -9.61 8.91 -15.30
N VAL A 320 -10.74 9.53 -15.57
CA VAL A 320 -10.83 10.95 -15.96
C VAL A 320 -11.52 11.73 -14.86
N GLN A 321 -11.04 12.93 -14.58
CA GLN A 321 -11.61 13.84 -13.59
C GLN A 321 -12.85 14.54 -14.14
N ASP A 322 -13.85 14.80 -13.30
CA ASP A 322 -15.00 15.62 -13.67
C ASP A 322 -14.57 17.09 -13.90
N GLU A 323 -15.16 17.76 -14.88
CA GLU A 323 -14.76 19.13 -15.29
C GLU A 323 -14.74 20.13 -14.13
N TRP A 324 -15.69 20.05 -13.23
CA TRP A 324 -15.80 20.95 -12.08
C TRP A 324 -14.92 20.54 -10.88
N ALA A 325 -14.35 19.36 -10.89
CA ALA A 325 -13.30 18.95 -9.95
C ALA A 325 -11.91 19.47 -10.35
N VAL A 326 -11.76 20.06 -11.54
CA VAL A 326 -10.50 20.63 -12.05
C VAL A 326 -9.93 21.73 -11.16
N GLY A 327 -10.77 22.42 -10.39
CA GLY A 327 -10.35 23.37 -9.35
C GLY A 327 -9.80 22.73 -8.07
N GLY A 328 -10.06 21.44 -7.84
CA GLY A 328 -9.52 20.65 -6.74
C GLY A 328 -8.19 20.03 -7.14
N GLN A 329 -7.08 20.64 -6.74
CA GLN A 329 -5.75 20.16 -7.09
C GLN A 329 -5.53 18.74 -6.57
N THR A 330 -5.34 17.80 -7.48
CA THR A 330 -4.99 16.42 -7.18
C THR A 330 -3.53 16.22 -6.75
N TYR A 331 -2.71 17.27 -6.87
CA TYR A 331 -1.28 17.22 -6.52
C TYR A 331 -0.76 18.62 -6.18
N ARG A 332 0.08 18.69 -5.15
CA ARG A 332 0.72 19.94 -4.74
C ARG A 332 2.17 19.70 -4.38
N PHE A 333 3.04 19.90 -5.34
CA PHE A 333 4.46 20.03 -5.08
C PHE A 333 4.81 21.48 -4.81
N SER A 334 5.39 21.78 -3.66
CA SER A 334 5.87 23.12 -3.35
C SER A 334 7.39 23.15 -3.40
N ARG A 335 7.90 24.17 -4.05
CA ARG A 335 9.33 24.48 -4.10
C ARG A 335 9.75 25.33 -2.90
N ARG A 336 8.80 26.06 -2.34
CA ARG A 336 8.91 26.83 -1.09
C ARG A 336 7.59 26.76 -0.36
N PRO A 337 7.37 25.81 0.55
CA PRO A 337 6.17 25.86 1.36
C PRO A 337 6.24 27.15 2.18
N ASN A 338 5.19 27.94 2.11
CA ASN A 338 5.05 29.03 3.07
C ASN A 338 4.79 28.38 4.44
N ALA A 339 5.85 28.28 5.23
CA ALA A 339 5.80 27.69 6.56
C ALA A 339 4.76 28.39 7.44
N ASP A 340 4.62 29.71 7.29
CA ASP A 340 3.66 30.51 8.06
C ASP A 340 2.21 30.16 7.74
N THR A 341 1.92 29.84 6.48
CA THR A 341 0.57 29.41 6.04
C THR A 341 0.29 27.95 6.40
N TYR A 342 1.31 27.09 6.45
CA TYR A 342 1.16 25.66 6.55
C TYR A 342 1.32 25.09 7.97
N VAL A 343 2.11 25.72 8.82
CA VAL A 343 2.29 25.28 10.21
C VAL A 343 1.10 25.71 11.09
N GLY A 344 0.08 26.35 10.51
CA GLY A 344 -0.98 27.00 11.26
C GLY A 344 -0.40 28.19 12.03
N PRO A 345 -1.06 28.71 13.05
CA PRO A 345 -0.46 29.66 13.96
C PRO A 345 0.48 28.95 14.92
N THR A 346 1.45 28.19 14.45
CA THR A 346 2.63 28.00 15.23
C THR A 346 3.24 29.38 15.34
N LYS A 347 2.77 30.06 16.34
CA LYS A 347 3.26 31.32 16.87
C LYS A 347 4.68 31.15 17.43
N VAL A 348 5.42 30.19 16.90
CA VAL A 348 6.83 30.00 17.20
C VAL A 348 7.57 30.81 16.15
N PRO A 349 7.87 32.12 16.43
CA PRO A 349 8.55 33.01 15.47
C PRO A 349 9.85 32.40 14.96
N ASP A 350 10.45 31.53 15.77
CA ASP A 350 11.77 30.93 15.58
C ASP A 350 11.71 29.43 15.33
N PHE A 351 10.76 28.93 14.48
CA PHE A 351 10.80 27.52 14.08
C PHE A 351 12.17 27.17 13.48
N PRO A 352 13.01 26.38 14.16
CA PRO A 352 14.43 26.27 13.81
C PRO A 352 14.68 25.61 12.44
N GLY A 353 13.69 24.87 11.93
CA GLY A 353 13.76 24.20 10.63
C GLY A 353 13.24 25.02 9.45
N ARG A 354 12.72 26.23 9.62
CA ARG A 354 12.07 27.01 8.56
C ARG A 354 12.96 27.23 7.33
N SER A 355 14.23 27.52 7.54
CA SER A 355 15.21 27.77 6.47
C SER A 355 15.53 26.56 5.61
N VAL A 356 15.30 25.33 6.08
CA VAL A 356 15.60 24.10 5.32
C VAL A 356 14.53 23.74 4.29
N PHE A 357 13.33 24.37 4.38
CA PHE A 357 12.23 24.16 3.41
C PHE A 357 12.38 25.07 2.18
N SER A 358 13.56 25.16 1.61
CA SER A 358 13.80 25.87 0.37
C SER A 358 14.65 25.04 -0.56
N LEU A 359 14.36 25.10 -1.86
CA LEU A 359 15.18 24.42 -2.86
C LEU A 359 16.57 25.07 -2.91
N ARG A 360 17.57 24.20 -2.94
CA ARG A 360 18.98 24.51 -3.15
C ARG A 360 19.54 23.47 -4.12
N PRO A 361 19.17 23.55 -5.42
CA PRO A 361 19.57 22.55 -6.41
C PRO A 361 21.08 22.33 -6.39
N LEU A 362 21.51 21.06 -6.31
CA LEU A 362 22.92 20.70 -6.43
C LEU A 362 23.40 20.83 -7.88
N SER A 363 22.47 20.73 -8.85
CA SER A 363 22.72 21.02 -10.27
C SER A 363 21.63 21.94 -10.81
N PRO A 364 21.94 23.23 -10.98
CA PRO A 364 21.05 24.18 -11.65
C PRO A 364 20.68 23.76 -13.08
N GLU A 365 21.57 23.06 -13.78
CA GLU A 365 21.36 22.54 -15.14
C GLU A 365 20.24 21.49 -15.13
N LEU A 366 20.31 20.52 -14.23
CA LEU A 366 19.24 19.51 -14.08
C LEU A 366 17.92 20.15 -13.66
N ASN A 367 17.96 21.15 -12.77
CA ASN A 367 16.75 21.87 -12.37
C ASN A 367 16.10 22.60 -13.53
N ARG A 368 16.89 23.26 -14.41
CA ARG A 368 16.39 23.93 -15.64
C ARG A 368 15.64 23.00 -16.59
N VAL A 369 15.93 21.71 -16.57
CA VAL A 369 15.23 20.70 -17.38
C VAL A 369 14.08 20.07 -16.61
N ALA A 370 14.31 19.67 -15.36
CA ALA A 370 13.34 18.91 -14.56
C ALA A 370 12.13 19.76 -14.11
N ASP A 371 12.33 21.05 -13.82
CA ASP A 371 11.26 21.92 -13.33
C ASP A 371 10.21 22.25 -14.41
N PRO A 372 10.57 22.63 -15.64
CA PRO A 372 9.62 22.74 -16.74
C PRO A 372 8.96 21.40 -17.08
N TRP A 373 9.70 20.29 -17.03
CA TRP A 373 9.14 18.96 -17.26
C TRP A 373 8.05 18.62 -16.22
N LEU A 374 8.32 18.83 -14.94
CA LEU A 374 7.33 18.68 -13.88
C LEU A 374 6.13 19.61 -14.09
N THR A 375 6.39 20.89 -14.37
CA THR A 375 5.34 21.92 -14.55
C THR A 375 4.42 21.58 -15.72
N ASN A 376 4.98 21.19 -16.87
CA ASN A 376 4.22 20.79 -18.05
C ASN A 376 3.40 19.51 -17.79
N ALA A 377 3.96 18.56 -17.03
CA ALA A 377 3.26 17.32 -16.69
C ALA A 377 2.04 17.54 -15.79
N LEU A 378 1.94 18.70 -15.12
CA LEU A 378 0.78 19.07 -14.31
C LEU A 378 -0.40 19.59 -15.13
N ALA A 379 -0.26 19.70 -16.45
CA ALA A 379 -1.34 20.16 -17.32
C ALA A 379 -2.51 19.14 -17.36
N PRO A 380 -3.78 19.61 -17.38
CA PRO A 380 -4.96 18.76 -17.22
C PRO A 380 -5.06 17.58 -18.20
N GLN A 381 -4.56 17.75 -19.42
CA GLN A 381 -4.58 16.70 -20.45
C GLN A 381 -3.76 15.45 -20.07
N TYR A 382 -2.81 15.57 -19.15
CA TYR A 382 -1.96 14.46 -18.68
C TYR A 382 -2.46 13.85 -17.37
N ASP A 383 -3.51 14.43 -16.74
CA ASP A 383 -4.00 14.00 -15.43
C ASP A 383 -4.33 12.51 -15.42
N TRP A 384 -5.09 12.03 -16.39
CA TRP A 384 -5.59 10.64 -16.47
C TRP A 384 -4.47 9.58 -16.52
N VAL A 385 -3.32 9.90 -17.12
CA VAL A 385 -2.20 8.97 -17.29
C VAL A 385 -1.11 9.18 -16.26
N LEU A 386 -0.82 10.42 -15.88
CA LEU A 386 0.28 10.70 -14.95
C LEU A 386 -0.16 10.71 -13.48
N TRP A 387 -1.34 11.23 -13.19
CA TRP A 387 -1.70 11.58 -11.81
C TRP A 387 -2.90 10.83 -11.26
N ARG A 388 -3.62 10.04 -12.08
CA ARG A 388 -4.75 9.25 -11.63
C ARG A 388 -4.45 7.75 -11.62
N GLY A 389 -4.56 7.15 -10.44
CA GLY A 389 -4.22 5.74 -10.26
C GLY A 389 -5.26 4.75 -10.78
N ALA A 390 -6.50 5.19 -11.07
CA ALA A 390 -7.57 4.29 -11.50
C ALA A 390 -7.25 3.53 -12.79
N ALA A 391 -6.78 4.24 -13.83
CA ALA A 391 -6.40 3.60 -15.10
C ALA A 391 -5.31 2.54 -14.91
N TRP A 392 -4.31 2.85 -14.09
CA TRP A 392 -3.20 1.95 -13.80
C TRP A 392 -3.60 0.76 -12.91
N ALA A 393 -4.55 0.95 -11.99
CA ALA A 393 -5.12 -0.15 -11.21
C ALA A 393 -5.88 -1.13 -12.11
N TYR A 394 -6.72 -0.64 -13.03
CA TYR A 394 -7.44 -1.47 -13.99
C TYR A 394 -6.48 -2.20 -14.95
N LEU A 395 -5.44 -1.51 -15.41
CA LEU A 395 -4.40 -2.13 -16.22
C LEU A 395 -3.67 -3.22 -15.44
N ALA A 396 -3.37 -2.99 -14.15
CA ALA A 396 -2.76 -4.01 -13.29
C ALA A 396 -3.66 -5.25 -13.17
N TYR A 397 -4.96 -5.08 -12.95
CA TYR A 397 -5.90 -6.22 -12.87
C TYR A 397 -5.97 -6.98 -14.19
N LEU A 398 -6.06 -6.28 -15.31
CA LEU A 398 -6.06 -6.90 -16.64
C LEU A 398 -4.75 -7.67 -16.88
N ALA A 399 -3.61 -7.06 -16.56
CA ALA A 399 -2.29 -7.68 -16.72
C ALA A 399 -2.13 -8.96 -15.91
N VAL A 400 -2.55 -8.95 -14.63
CA VAL A 400 -2.44 -10.16 -13.80
C VAL A 400 -3.48 -11.21 -14.16
N ALA A 401 -4.69 -10.83 -14.60
CA ALA A 401 -5.73 -11.76 -15.05
C ALA A 401 -5.28 -12.50 -16.32
N LEU A 402 -4.89 -11.77 -17.37
CA LEU A 402 -4.39 -12.34 -18.62
C LEU A 402 -3.07 -13.09 -18.41
N GLY A 403 -2.17 -12.55 -17.55
CA GLY A 403 -0.95 -13.22 -17.17
C GLY A 403 -1.20 -14.55 -16.44
N ALA A 404 -2.17 -14.59 -15.53
CA ALA A 404 -2.55 -15.82 -14.82
C ALA A 404 -3.11 -16.89 -15.78
N LEU A 405 -3.93 -16.49 -16.76
CA LEU A 405 -4.47 -17.36 -17.80
C LEU A 405 -3.36 -17.86 -18.74
N ALA A 406 -2.54 -16.95 -19.30
CA ALA A 406 -1.48 -17.31 -20.25
C ALA A 406 -0.39 -18.21 -19.63
N LEU A 407 -0.06 -17.97 -18.35
CA LEU A 407 0.95 -18.74 -17.61
C LEU A 407 0.35 -19.95 -16.86
N ARG A 408 -0.99 -20.14 -16.90
CA ARG A 408 -1.71 -21.16 -16.11
C ARG A 408 -1.28 -21.16 -14.65
N ASN A 409 -1.22 -19.98 -14.08
CA ASN A 409 -0.72 -19.76 -12.73
C ASN A 409 -1.55 -18.70 -12.01
N ARG A 410 -2.56 -19.13 -11.24
CA ARG A 410 -3.45 -18.24 -10.48
C ARG A 410 -2.72 -17.34 -9.47
N TRP A 411 -1.53 -17.76 -9.00
CA TRP A 411 -0.74 -16.98 -8.05
C TRP A 411 -0.30 -15.63 -8.62
N VAL A 412 -0.26 -15.48 -9.95
CA VAL A 412 0.06 -14.21 -10.63
C VAL A 412 -0.93 -13.11 -10.25
N ALA A 413 -2.20 -13.45 -10.00
CA ALA A 413 -3.21 -12.49 -9.56
C ALA A 413 -2.85 -11.83 -8.21
N GLY A 414 -2.10 -12.51 -7.36
CA GLY A 414 -1.60 -11.96 -6.09
C GLY A 414 -0.66 -10.76 -6.25
N VAL A 415 -0.04 -10.54 -7.42
CA VAL A 415 0.83 -9.37 -7.65
C VAL A 415 0.07 -8.06 -7.57
N ALA A 416 -1.22 -8.06 -7.90
CA ALA A 416 -2.09 -6.87 -7.79
C ALA A 416 -2.81 -6.79 -6.43
N ALA A 417 -2.53 -7.68 -5.46
CA ALA A 417 -3.24 -7.68 -4.18
C ALA A 417 -3.12 -6.36 -3.41
N VAL A 418 -1.92 -5.77 -3.37
CA VAL A 418 -1.69 -4.47 -2.71
C VAL A 418 -2.33 -3.32 -3.49
N VAL A 419 -2.48 -3.42 -4.82
CA VAL A 419 -3.20 -2.44 -5.66
C VAL A 419 -4.68 -2.44 -5.27
N ALA A 420 -5.30 -3.63 -5.14
CA ALA A 420 -6.67 -3.76 -4.68
C ALA A 420 -6.85 -3.22 -3.25
N GLY A 421 -5.90 -3.54 -2.36
CA GLY A 421 -5.88 -3.01 -1.01
C GLY A 421 -5.86 -1.48 -0.99
N GLN A 422 -4.98 -0.86 -1.76
CA GLN A 422 -4.87 0.59 -1.84
C GLN A 422 -6.13 1.23 -2.43
N GLN A 423 -6.66 0.68 -3.52
CA GLN A 423 -7.86 1.20 -4.17
C GLN A 423 -9.07 1.19 -3.22
N LEU A 424 -9.31 0.07 -2.53
CA LEU A 424 -10.42 -0.06 -1.60
C LEU A 424 -10.21 0.77 -0.33
N ALA A 425 -8.98 0.88 0.18
CA ALA A 425 -8.67 1.75 1.32
C ALA A 425 -8.93 3.22 1.00
N VAL A 426 -8.61 3.67 -0.22
CA VAL A 426 -8.88 5.03 -0.68
C VAL A 426 -10.39 5.27 -0.80
N LEU A 427 -11.15 4.34 -1.36
CA LEU A 427 -12.61 4.44 -1.42
C LEU A 427 -13.25 4.48 -0.03
N ALA A 428 -12.74 3.70 0.91
CA ALA A 428 -13.28 3.64 2.26
C ALA A 428 -12.92 4.85 3.13
N ASN A 429 -11.70 5.36 3.02
CA ASN A 429 -11.18 6.36 3.96
C ASN A 429 -10.16 7.31 3.32
N ILE A 430 -10.67 8.32 2.60
CA ILE A 430 -9.87 9.40 2.01
C ILE A 430 -10.44 10.76 2.40
N SER A 431 -9.56 11.71 2.72
CA SER A 431 -9.93 13.08 3.07
C SER A 431 -10.05 14.00 1.86
N ALA A 432 -9.31 13.73 0.79
CA ALA A 432 -9.26 14.55 -0.42
C ALA A 432 -8.75 13.73 -1.60
N GLN A 433 -9.07 14.15 -2.82
CA GLN A 433 -8.48 13.57 -4.02
C GLN A 433 -7.04 14.07 -4.18
N ASP A 434 -6.07 13.23 -3.83
CA ASP A 434 -4.65 13.52 -3.98
C ASP A 434 -3.96 12.31 -4.61
N PHE A 435 -3.18 12.52 -5.69
CA PHE A 435 -2.55 11.44 -6.47
C PHE A 435 -1.64 10.53 -5.63
N ARG A 436 -0.98 11.10 -4.60
CA ARG A 436 -0.08 10.35 -3.71
C ARG A 436 -0.76 9.13 -3.06
N TYR A 437 -2.08 9.20 -2.90
CA TYR A 437 -2.87 8.08 -2.38
C TYR A 437 -3.02 6.93 -3.37
N MET A 438 -2.76 7.19 -4.65
CA MET A 438 -2.80 6.19 -5.71
C MET A 438 -1.45 6.01 -6.41
N ALA A 439 -0.35 6.52 -5.84
CA ALA A 439 0.99 6.40 -6.41
C ALA A 439 1.44 4.92 -6.56
N ALA A 440 1.14 4.07 -5.57
CA ALA A 440 1.47 2.64 -5.66
C ALA A 440 0.76 1.94 -6.82
N PRO A 441 -0.57 2.09 -7.06
CA PRO A 441 -1.24 1.61 -8.26
C PRO A 441 -0.61 2.12 -9.57
N ILE A 442 -0.21 3.40 -9.64
CA ILE A 442 0.45 3.96 -10.83
C ILE A 442 1.76 3.21 -11.12
N VAL A 443 2.63 3.12 -10.13
CA VAL A 443 3.96 2.49 -10.27
C VAL A 443 3.82 1.00 -10.60
N ILE A 444 2.99 0.27 -9.86
CA ILE A 444 2.83 -1.17 -10.04
C ILE A 444 2.13 -1.46 -11.38
N GLY A 445 1.10 -0.69 -11.74
CA GLY A 445 0.38 -0.82 -13.01
C GLY A 445 1.31 -0.64 -14.20
N ALA A 446 2.13 0.41 -14.19
CA ALA A 446 3.13 0.65 -15.23
C ALA A 446 4.14 -0.50 -15.33
N MET A 447 4.62 -1.01 -14.18
CA MET A 447 5.53 -2.16 -14.14
C MET A 447 4.90 -3.47 -14.63
N LEU A 448 3.57 -3.58 -14.66
CA LEU A 448 2.85 -4.77 -15.16
C LEU A 448 2.56 -4.72 -16.66
N VAL A 449 2.79 -3.61 -17.36
CA VAL A 449 2.64 -3.50 -18.83
C VAL A 449 3.39 -4.60 -19.58
N PRO A 450 4.66 -4.93 -19.25
CA PRO A 450 5.35 -6.04 -19.92
C PRO A 450 4.67 -7.39 -19.74
N LEU A 451 4.08 -7.66 -18.57
CA LEU A 451 3.35 -8.90 -18.33
C LEU A 451 2.10 -8.96 -19.21
N LEU A 452 1.36 -7.86 -19.32
CA LEU A 452 0.17 -7.73 -20.17
C LEU A 452 0.53 -8.00 -21.64
N LEU A 453 1.51 -7.29 -22.17
CA LEU A 453 1.95 -7.45 -23.56
C LEU A 453 2.47 -8.87 -23.83
N GLY A 454 3.23 -9.43 -22.89
CA GLY A 454 3.68 -10.83 -22.99
C GLY A 454 2.54 -11.85 -22.97
N ALA A 455 1.44 -11.57 -22.26
CA ALA A 455 0.26 -12.43 -22.23
C ALA A 455 -0.53 -12.35 -23.55
N LEU A 456 -0.65 -11.16 -24.14
CA LEU A 456 -1.35 -10.94 -25.42
C LEU A 456 -0.64 -11.59 -26.61
N VAL A 457 0.70 -11.60 -26.63
CA VAL A 457 1.49 -12.19 -27.72
C VAL A 457 1.53 -13.73 -27.64
N ARG A 458 1.27 -14.32 -26.48
CA ARG A 458 1.24 -15.78 -26.33
C ARG A 458 -0.10 -16.32 -26.83
N PRO A 459 -0.16 -17.06 -27.96
CA PRO A 459 -1.41 -17.64 -28.40
C PRO A 459 -1.93 -18.61 -27.32
N PRO A 460 -3.22 -18.64 -27.04
CA PRO A 460 -3.79 -19.59 -26.10
C PRO A 460 -3.46 -21.02 -26.61
N LEU A 461 -2.68 -21.76 -25.81
CA LEU A 461 -2.20 -23.12 -26.18
C LEU A 461 -3.30 -24.09 -26.62
N ALA A 462 -4.56 -23.82 -26.26
CA ALA A 462 -5.73 -24.55 -26.73
C ALA A 462 -5.98 -24.34 -28.24
N LEU A 463 -5.73 -23.11 -28.75
CA LEU A 463 -5.88 -22.79 -30.17
C LEU A 463 -4.74 -23.43 -30.98
N VAL A 464 -3.51 -23.38 -30.48
CA VAL A 464 -2.35 -24.02 -31.12
C VAL A 464 -2.51 -25.54 -31.16
N ARG A 465 -2.99 -26.18 -30.08
CA ARG A 465 -3.28 -27.62 -30.07
C ARG A 465 -4.39 -28.02 -31.06
N ARG A 466 -5.46 -27.21 -31.19
CA ARG A 466 -6.52 -27.46 -32.18
C ARG A 466 -6.03 -27.29 -33.62
N LEU A 467 -5.11 -26.34 -33.86
CA LEU A 467 -4.55 -26.11 -35.20
C LEU A 467 -3.43 -27.09 -35.55
N THR A 468 -2.74 -27.65 -34.55
CA THR A 468 -1.65 -28.64 -34.75
C THR A 468 -2.09 -30.08 -34.59
N SER A 469 -3.26 -30.36 -34.03
CA SER A 469 -3.87 -31.70 -34.07
C SER A 469 -4.42 -31.92 -35.48
N ARG A 470 -3.56 -32.36 -36.41
CA ARG A 470 -4.02 -32.98 -37.64
C ARG A 470 -4.94 -34.14 -37.25
N PRO A 471 -6.12 -34.30 -37.91
CA PRO A 471 -6.89 -35.52 -37.76
C PRO A 471 -5.95 -36.67 -38.12
N ARG A 472 -5.77 -37.64 -37.23
CA ARG A 472 -5.18 -38.89 -37.59
C ARG A 472 -6.01 -39.43 -38.76
N PRO A 473 -5.39 -39.77 -39.91
CA PRO A 473 -6.13 -40.47 -40.95
C PRO A 473 -6.69 -41.76 -40.32
N SER A 474 -7.99 -41.93 -40.45
CA SER A 474 -8.65 -43.19 -40.18
C SER A 474 -8.06 -44.19 -41.15
N GLY A 475 -6.95 -44.82 -40.79
CA GLY A 475 -6.43 -45.97 -41.49
C GLY A 475 -7.35 -47.13 -41.18
N ASP A 476 -7.99 -47.64 -42.22
CA ASP A 476 -8.59 -48.97 -42.28
C ASP A 476 -7.55 -49.97 -41.75
N ASP A 477 -7.66 -50.38 -40.52
CA ASP A 477 -7.01 -51.57 -39.99
C ASP A 477 -8.03 -52.71 -39.99
N ASP A 478 -8.32 -53.23 -41.20
CA ASP A 478 -8.78 -54.56 -41.37
C ASP A 478 -7.62 -55.53 -41.09
N ARG A 479 -7.33 -55.74 -39.80
CA ARG A 479 -6.57 -56.94 -39.38
C ARG A 479 -7.52 -57.87 -38.66
N PRO A 480 -7.62 -59.10 -39.11
CA PRO A 480 -8.41 -60.11 -38.42
C PRO A 480 -7.83 -60.43 -37.06
N ALA A 481 -8.72 -60.52 -36.08
CA ALA A 481 -8.42 -60.80 -34.69
C ALA A 481 -7.58 -62.06 -34.51
N GLN A 482 -6.41 -61.97 -33.95
CA GLN A 482 -5.66 -63.09 -33.42
C GLN A 482 -6.37 -63.66 -32.18
N PRO A 483 -6.50 -65.02 -32.08
CA PRO A 483 -7.09 -65.65 -30.91
C PRO A 483 -6.21 -65.50 -29.67
N PRO A 484 -6.81 -65.49 -28.47
CA PRO A 484 -6.08 -65.32 -27.22
C PRO A 484 -5.17 -66.52 -26.93
N PRO A 485 -3.99 -66.32 -26.31
CA PRO A 485 -3.10 -67.42 -25.92
C PRO A 485 -3.70 -68.20 -24.75
N GLU A 486 -3.58 -69.57 -24.89
CA GLU A 486 -3.96 -70.52 -23.86
C GLU A 486 -3.20 -70.34 -22.52
N PRO A 487 -3.85 -70.73 -21.43
CA PRO A 487 -3.21 -70.63 -20.09
C PRO A 487 -2.25 -71.82 -19.90
N GLN A 488 -0.99 -71.51 -19.63
CA GLN A 488 -0.01 -72.51 -19.19
C GLN A 488 -0.31 -72.97 -17.77
N ARG A 489 -0.54 -74.23 -17.59
CA ARG A 489 -0.69 -74.97 -16.35
C ARG A 489 0.67 -75.10 -15.66
N GLY A 490 0.58 -75.09 -14.36
CA GLY A 490 1.60 -75.09 -13.34
C GLY A 490 2.52 -76.35 -13.28
N GLY A 491 3.51 -76.25 -12.50
CA GLY A 491 4.33 -77.28 -11.89
C GLY A 491 4.97 -76.77 -10.65
N PRO A 492 5.18 -77.62 -9.65
CA PRO A 492 5.18 -77.22 -8.24
C PRO A 492 6.57 -77.24 -7.59
N ASP A 493 6.55 -76.78 -6.37
CA ASP A 493 7.43 -77.03 -5.22
C ASP A 493 8.93 -76.73 -5.29
N ALA A 494 9.33 -75.90 -4.35
CA ALA A 494 10.40 -76.27 -3.40
C ALA A 494 10.47 -75.29 -2.22
N ASP A 495 10.29 -75.87 -1.08
CA ASP A 495 10.60 -75.44 0.27
C ASP A 495 12.01 -74.81 0.44
N ALA A 496 12.12 -73.92 1.40
CA ALA A 496 13.06 -74.00 2.52
C ALA A 496 13.08 -72.68 3.33
N ASP A 497 12.56 -72.78 4.51
CA ASP A 497 13.15 -72.57 5.83
C ASP A 497 14.18 -71.43 6.04
N ARG A 498 13.87 -70.59 6.99
CA ARG A 498 14.58 -70.28 8.27
C ARG A 498 14.03 -68.95 8.84
N GLU A 499 13.33 -69.10 9.95
CA GLU A 499 13.80 -68.94 11.35
C GLU A 499 14.57 -67.64 11.60
N GLY A 500 14.00 -66.78 12.36
CA GLY A 500 14.00 -66.58 13.81
C GLY A 500 14.56 -65.23 14.04
N THR A 501 14.18 -64.42 14.85
CA THR A 501 13.97 -64.38 16.29
C THR A 501 13.45 -63.02 16.72
N ASP A 502 12.44 -63.06 17.55
CA ASP A 502 12.11 -62.17 18.67
C ASP A 502 13.22 -61.27 19.19
N THR A 503 12.82 -60.04 19.51
CA THR A 503 12.88 -59.58 20.92
C THR A 503 12.05 -58.34 21.11
N ALA A 504 11.11 -58.48 22.05
CA ALA A 504 10.34 -57.43 22.71
C ALA A 504 11.21 -56.71 23.75
N GLU A 505 10.76 -55.58 24.17
CA GLU A 505 10.85 -54.92 25.48
C GLU A 505 10.94 -53.40 25.28
N ALA A 506 10.32 -52.55 25.92
CA ALA A 506 9.43 -52.44 27.06
C ALA A 506 9.26 -50.91 27.28
N ARG A 507 8.07 -50.48 27.55
CA ARG A 507 7.81 -49.17 28.18
C ARG A 507 8.29 -49.23 29.66
N PRO A 508 8.57 -48.07 30.26
CA PRO A 508 7.71 -47.66 31.35
C PRO A 508 7.26 -46.19 31.36
N THR A 509 6.13 -46.08 31.89
CA THR A 509 5.28 -45.10 32.48
C THR A 509 5.89 -44.13 33.49
N GLU A 510 5.23 -42.92 33.53
CA GLU A 510 4.95 -42.10 34.73
C GLU A 510 6.09 -41.39 35.48
N GLN A 511 5.99 -40.08 35.59
CA GLN A 511 5.63 -39.47 36.88
C GLN A 511 5.27 -37.97 36.77
N THR A 512 4.12 -37.70 37.24
CA THR A 512 3.50 -36.46 37.71
C THR A 512 4.33 -35.79 38.80
N GLN A 513 4.52 -34.46 38.72
CA GLN A 513 4.66 -33.65 39.92
C GLN A 513 4.17 -32.23 39.69
N GLN A 514 3.15 -31.87 40.38
CA GLN A 514 2.61 -30.52 40.65
C GLN A 514 3.08 -30.10 42.09
N PRO A 515 2.75 -28.85 42.57
CA PRO A 515 3.66 -27.75 42.86
C PRO A 515 3.92 -27.57 44.38
N PRO A 516 4.44 -26.41 44.79
CA PRO A 516 3.85 -25.77 45.96
C PRO A 516 3.59 -24.28 45.87
N HIS A 517 2.47 -23.89 46.42
CA HIS A 517 2.07 -22.62 46.98
C HIS A 517 3.00 -22.11 48.07
N VAL A 518 3.16 -20.81 48.20
CA VAL A 518 3.26 -20.02 49.44
C VAL A 518 3.07 -18.55 49.02
N SER A 519 2.02 -17.87 49.26
CA SER A 519 1.45 -17.14 50.40
C SER A 519 2.17 -15.84 50.77
N ASP A 520 1.40 -14.75 50.66
CA ASP A 520 1.24 -13.64 51.60
C ASP A 520 2.40 -12.82 52.13
N ARG A 521 2.31 -11.50 51.93
CA ARG A 521 2.17 -10.44 52.96
C ARG A 521 2.25 -9.06 52.31
N ARG A 522 1.16 -8.27 52.37
CA ARG A 522 0.93 -7.07 53.23
C ARG A 522 2.03 -6.02 53.14
N ALA A 523 1.77 -4.83 52.77
CA ALA A 523 0.84 -3.76 53.18
C ALA A 523 1.67 -2.50 53.52
N LEU A 524 1.05 -1.34 53.32
CA LEU A 524 1.36 0.01 53.87
C LEU A 524 2.42 0.80 53.09
N GLY A 525 2.07 1.96 52.61
CA GLY A 525 2.00 3.28 53.18
C GLY A 525 1.54 4.31 52.15
N GLU A 526 0.52 5.00 52.55
CA GLU A 526 0.17 6.37 52.18
C GLU A 526 1.36 7.32 52.38
N ASP A 527 1.51 8.35 51.55
CA ASP A 527 1.26 9.76 51.86
C ASP A 527 1.88 10.69 50.81
N ASP A 528 1.06 11.64 50.43
CA ASP A 528 1.28 13.07 50.19
C ASP A 528 2.46 13.59 49.33
N GLN A 529 2.15 14.17 48.24
CA GLN A 529 2.05 15.61 47.87
C GLN A 529 1.88 15.77 46.37
#